data_a4e8b2297c615162577ea7118592664d
#
_entry.id   a4e8b2297c615162577ea7118592664d
#
_cell.length_a   1.000
_cell.length_b   1.000
_cell.length_c   1.000
_cell.angle_alpha   90.00
_cell.angle_beta   90.00
_cell.angle_gamma   90.00
#
_symmetry.space_group_name_H-M   'P 1'
#
loop_
_entity.id
_entity.type
_entity.pdbx_description
1 polymer ?
#
loop_
_entity_poly.entity_id
_entity_poly.type
_entity_poly.pdbx_seq_one_letter_code
_entity_poly.pdbx_strand_id
1 'polypeptide(L)'
;VIKHKVKNISSDKVHESILGFMPANDITCNNSYKRDHHLARSKSADGFCPVGKYIDLDYQYHNKKIQGYHNNILLREGNTDDMIFSIEKIIKWLSTWMTLNPGDIILSGAPPRVRDKQFLKSGDLYSVKVEGFDDLNTEVS
;
A
#
# COMPACT_ATOMS: atom_id res chain seq x y z
N VAL A 1 -5.67 5.19 5.82
CA VAL A 1 -5.23 5.62 7.16
C VAL A 1 -6.38 5.53 8.14
N ILE A 2 -6.13 5.07 9.36
CA ILE A 2 -7.14 4.91 10.40
C ILE A 2 -7.37 6.25 11.13
N LYS A 3 -8.64 6.61 11.34
CA LYS A 3 -9.09 7.88 11.93
C LYS A 3 -9.14 7.86 13.46
N HIS A 4 -9.65 6.78 14.03
CA HIS A 4 -9.81 6.63 15.48
C HIS A 4 -9.57 5.18 15.91
N LYS A 5 -9.43 4.93 17.21
CA LYS A 5 -9.18 3.58 17.74
C LYS A 5 -10.32 2.63 17.40
N VAL A 6 -9.97 1.47 16.83
CA VAL A 6 -10.92 0.45 16.34
C VAL A 6 -10.56 -0.92 16.88
N LYS A 7 -11.56 -1.64 17.39
CA LYS A 7 -11.47 -3.05 17.79
C LYS A 7 -12.84 -3.71 17.58
N ASN A 8 -12.87 -4.87 16.90
CA ASN A 8 -14.09 -5.62 16.57
C ASN A 8 -15.17 -4.77 15.89
N ILE A 9 -14.78 -3.97 14.89
CA ILE A 9 -15.71 -3.06 14.21
C ILE A 9 -16.76 -3.83 13.39
N SER A 10 -17.99 -3.36 13.39
CA SER A 10 -19.05 -3.86 12.51
C SER A 10 -18.91 -3.28 11.10
N SER A 11 -19.37 -4.03 10.09
CA SER A 11 -19.17 -3.66 8.67
C SER A 11 -19.79 -2.30 8.31
N ASP A 12 -20.91 -1.96 8.91
CA ASP A 12 -21.64 -0.72 8.69
C ASP A 12 -20.90 0.52 9.22
N LYS A 13 -19.95 0.34 10.16
CA LYS A 13 -19.19 1.43 10.78
C LYS A 13 -17.77 1.59 10.25
N VAL A 14 -17.32 0.70 9.35
CA VAL A 14 -15.94 0.74 8.86
C VAL A 14 -15.60 2.08 8.22
N HIS A 15 -16.47 2.64 7.41
CA HIS A 15 -16.22 3.92 6.72
C HIS A 15 -15.94 5.07 7.69
N GLU A 16 -16.58 5.08 8.86
CA GLU A 16 -16.36 6.10 9.88
C GLU A 16 -14.95 6.03 10.48
N SER A 17 -14.30 4.84 10.38
CA SER A 17 -12.95 4.60 10.91
C SER A 17 -11.82 4.99 9.94
N ILE A 18 -12.14 5.34 8.70
CA ILE A 18 -11.18 5.74 7.69
C ILE A 18 -10.96 7.25 7.78
N LEU A 19 -9.71 7.68 7.96
CA LEU A 19 -9.33 9.09 7.88
C LEU A 19 -9.25 9.56 6.44
N GLY A 20 -8.69 8.76 5.56
CA GLY A 20 -8.47 9.06 4.15
C GLY A 20 -7.49 8.10 3.51
N PHE A 21 -7.07 8.44 2.31
CA PHE A 21 -6.22 7.61 1.47
C PHE A 21 -4.97 8.36 1.02
N MET A 22 -3.93 7.61 0.69
CA MET A 22 -2.71 8.11 0.08
C MET A 22 -2.00 6.98 -0.69
N PRO A 23 -1.19 7.29 -1.71
CA PRO A 23 -0.33 6.30 -2.34
C PRO A 23 0.70 5.76 -1.35
N ALA A 24 1.09 4.49 -1.53
CA ALA A 24 2.16 3.88 -0.79
C ALA A 24 2.91 2.85 -1.65
N ASN A 25 4.15 2.54 -1.30
CA ASN A 25 4.92 1.50 -1.94
C ASN A 25 5.50 0.55 -0.89
N ASP A 26 5.13 -0.72 -0.96
CA ASP A 26 5.62 -1.79 -0.10
C ASP A 26 6.91 -2.38 -0.68
N ILE A 27 8.03 -1.67 -0.53
CA ILE A 27 9.34 -2.12 -0.98
C ILE A 27 9.74 -3.37 -0.18
N THR A 28 10.26 -4.36 -0.88
CA THR A 28 10.61 -5.63 -0.26
C THR A 28 11.99 -6.08 -0.70
N CYS A 29 12.91 -6.23 0.26
CA CYS A 29 14.21 -6.82 0.01
C CYS A 29 14.08 -8.33 -0.25
N ASN A 30 14.95 -8.86 -1.10
CA ASN A 30 14.96 -10.29 -1.38
C ASN A 30 15.46 -11.09 -0.15
N ASN A 31 14.63 -12.00 0.34
CA ASN A 31 15.00 -12.92 1.43
C ASN A 31 15.81 -14.13 0.89
N SER A 32 16.95 -13.85 0.24
CA SER A 32 17.79 -14.85 -0.44
C SER A 32 18.28 -15.96 0.50
N TYR A 33 18.45 -15.65 1.77
CA TYR A 33 18.98 -16.62 2.75
C TYR A 33 17.87 -17.32 3.55
N LYS A 34 16.60 -17.05 3.27
CA LYS A 34 15.43 -17.60 3.99
C LYS A 34 15.51 -17.44 5.52
N ARG A 35 16.17 -16.38 6.00
CA ARG A 35 16.37 -16.09 7.44
C ARG A 35 15.30 -15.20 8.02
N ASP A 36 14.47 -14.59 7.19
CA ASP A 36 13.42 -13.65 7.60
C ASP A 36 12.04 -14.28 7.40
N HIS A 37 11.68 -15.19 8.30
CA HIS A 37 10.41 -15.90 8.23
C HIS A 37 9.19 -14.98 8.36
N HIS A 38 9.34 -13.86 9.07
CA HIS A 38 8.25 -12.90 9.31
C HIS A 38 8.36 -11.65 8.43
N LEU A 39 9.29 -11.62 7.47
CA LEU A 39 9.55 -10.49 6.56
C LEU A 39 9.94 -9.17 7.27
N ALA A 40 10.29 -9.20 8.56
CA ALA A 40 10.65 -8.01 9.30
C ALA A 40 11.86 -7.30 8.68
N ARG A 41 12.95 -8.02 8.43
CA ARG A 41 14.15 -7.46 7.77
C ARG A 41 13.90 -7.09 6.31
N SER A 42 13.04 -7.85 5.64
CA SER A 42 12.72 -7.63 4.23
C SER A 42 11.87 -6.38 4.00
N LYS A 43 11.22 -5.85 5.04
CA LYS A 43 10.22 -4.78 4.92
C LYS A 43 10.49 -3.54 5.77
N SER A 44 11.40 -3.62 6.74
CA SER A 44 11.55 -2.59 7.78
C SER A 44 12.89 -1.87 7.72
N ALA A 45 13.60 -1.91 6.59
CA ALA A 45 14.80 -1.10 6.42
C ALA A 45 14.43 0.38 6.22
N ASP A 46 15.36 1.27 6.53
CA ASP A 46 15.20 2.70 6.32
C ASP A 46 14.83 2.98 4.86
N GLY A 47 13.86 3.88 4.63
CA GLY A 47 13.34 4.19 3.31
C GLY A 47 12.36 3.18 2.70
N PHE A 48 12.13 2.04 3.37
CA PHE A 48 11.06 1.10 2.96
C PHE A 48 9.69 1.67 3.34
N CYS A 49 8.64 1.32 2.59
CA CYS A 49 7.29 1.86 2.75
C CYS A 49 7.18 3.39 2.58
N PRO A 50 7.73 3.98 1.49
CA PRO A 50 7.44 5.37 1.19
C PRO A 50 5.95 5.57 0.97
N VAL A 51 5.44 6.73 1.41
CA VAL A 51 4.03 7.11 1.35
C VAL A 51 3.86 8.48 0.70
N GLY A 52 2.66 8.78 0.22
CA GLY A 52 2.32 10.08 -0.36
C GLY A 52 2.51 11.24 0.62
N LYS A 53 2.68 12.44 0.09
CA LYS A 53 2.95 13.65 0.86
C LYS A 53 1.76 14.11 1.71
N TYR A 54 0.55 13.71 1.35
CA TYR A 54 -0.69 14.09 2.04
C TYR A 54 -1.69 12.94 2.03
N ILE A 55 -2.63 13.01 2.96
CA ILE A 55 -3.79 12.14 3.04
C ILE A 55 -4.96 12.90 2.44
N ASP A 56 -5.59 12.35 1.40
CA ASP A 56 -6.85 12.88 0.88
C ASP A 56 -8.01 12.32 1.71
N LEU A 57 -8.73 13.21 2.39
CA LEU A 57 -9.81 12.87 3.31
C LEU A 57 -11.13 12.53 2.59
N ASP A 58 -11.27 13.00 1.35
CA ASP A 58 -12.51 12.89 0.54
C ASP A 58 -12.31 11.97 -0.67
N TYR A 59 -11.18 11.29 -0.78
CA TYR A 59 -10.83 10.47 -1.92
C TYR A 59 -11.82 9.33 -2.16
N GLN A 60 -12.39 9.33 -3.35
CA GLN A 60 -13.28 8.26 -3.82
C GLN A 60 -12.44 7.15 -4.43
N TYR A 61 -12.15 6.10 -3.65
CA TYR A 61 -11.19 5.06 -4.01
C TYR A 61 -11.70 4.00 -5.00
N HIS A 62 -12.99 4.01 -5.34
CA HIS A 62 -13.56 3.09 -6.32
C HIS A 62 -13.19 3.47 -7.76
N ASN A 63 -13.00 2.45 -8.59
CA ASN A 63 -12.70 2.57 -10.02
C ASN A 63 -11.50 3.50 -10.31
N LYS A 64 -10.41 3.34 -9.54
CA LYS A 64 -9.19 4.12 -9.71
C LYS A 64 -8.08 3.26 -10.30
N LYS A 65 -7.39 3.82 -11.29
CA LYS A 65 -6.23 3.18 -11.91
C LYS A 65 -5.02 3.26 -10.98
N ILE A 66 -4.33 2.14 -10.82
CA ILE A 66 -3.06 2.04 -10.07
C ILE A 66 -2.01 1.45 -10.97
N GLN A 67 -0.83 2.06 -11.00
CA GLN A 67 0.30 1.63 -11.83
C GLN A 67 1.61 1.72 -11.04
N GLY A 68 2.53 0.79 -11.36
CA GLY A 68 3.89 0.80 -10.85
C GLY A 68 4.90 0.78 -11.99
N TYR A 69 5.85 1.70 -11.95
CA TYR A 69 6.88 1.87 -12.97
C TYR A 69 8.28 1.68 -12.38
N HIS A 70 9.16 1.03 -13.11
CA HIS A 70 10.59 0.95 -12.84
C HIS A 70 11.34 1.61 -13.99
N ASN A 71 12.05 2.71 -13.72
CA ASN A 71 12.76 3.51 -14.72
C ASN A 71 11.86 3.84 -15.94
N ASN A 72 10.64 4.29 -15.68
CA ASN A 72 9.59 4.57 -16.67
C ASN A 72 9.01 3.35 -17.41
N ILE A 73 9.42 2.13 -17.07
CA ILE A 73 8.85 0.91 -17.64
C ILE A 73 7.69 0.46 -16.77
N LEU A 74 6.49 0.33 -17.34
CA LEU A 74 5.31 -0.17 -16.63
C LEU A 74 5.52 -1.63 -16.21
N LEU A 75 5.49 -1.91 -14.91
CA LEU A 75 5.61 -3.26 -14.33
C LEU A 75 4.32 -3.79 -13.74
N ARG A 76 3.47 -2.90 -13.25
CA ARG A 76 2.21 -3.25 -12.59
C ARG A 76 1.11 -2.33 -13.05
N GLU A 77 -0.08 -2.89 -13.25
CA GLU A 77 -1.29 -2.12 -13.57
C GLU A 77 -2.51 -2.86 -13.07
N GLY A 78 -3.50 -2.13 -12.58
CA GLY A 78 -4.79 -2.63 -12.16
C GLY A 78 -5.74 -1.51 -11.78
N ASN A 79 -6.90 -1.90 -11.31
CA ASN A 79 -7.94 -1.00 -10.82
C ASN A 79 -8.25 -1.32 -9.35
N THR A 80 -8.62 -0.33 -8.58
CA THR A 80 -9.01 -0.52 -7.17
C THR A 80 -10.21 -1.44 -7.01
N ASP A 81 -11.09 -1.50 -8.01
CA ASP A 81 -12.26 -2.40 -7.98
C ASP A 81 -11.91 -3.88 -8.24
N ASP A 82 -10.67 -4.16 -8.71
CA ASP A 82 -10.17 -5.53 -8.89
C ASP A 82 -9.63 -6.15 -7.59
N MET A 83 -9.72 -5.46 -6.47
CA MET A 83 -9.25 -5.96 -5.18
C MET A 83 -10.00 -7.22 -4.76
N ILE A 84 -9.27 -8.30 -4.39
CA ILE A 84 -9.85 -9.57 -3.90
C ILE A 84 -10.67 -9.34 -2.61
N PHE A 85 -10.15 -8.49 -1.73
CA PHE A 85 -10.84 -8.07 -0.51
C PHE A 85 -11.03 -6.55 -0.55
N SER A 86 -12.27 -6.11 -0.33
CA SER A 86 -12.57 -4.68 -0.21
C SER A 86 -11.89 -4.07 1.02
N ILE A 87 -11.71 -2.76 1.03
CA ILE A 87 -11.15 -2.01 2.17
C ILE A 87 -11.93 -2.32 3.46
N GLU A 88 -13.25 -2.41 3.38
CA GLU A 88 -14.11 -2.70 4.54
C GLU A 88 -13.83 -4.10 5.09
N LYS A 89 -13.69 -5.11 4.23
CA LYS A 89 -13.37 -6.47 4.65
C LYS A 89 -11.99 -6.53 5.32
N ILE A 90 -11.00 -5.81 4.78
CA ILE A 90 -9.65 -5.74 5.34
C ILE A 90 -9.68 -5.14 6.74
N ILE A 91 -10.26 -3.95 6.91
CA ILE A 91 -10.31 -3.24 8.19
C ILE A 91 -11.11 -4.05 9.23
N LYS A 92 -12.28 -4.55 8.84
CA LYS A 92 -13.08 -5.41 9.71
C LYS A 92 -12.27 -6.59 10.20
N TRP A 93 -11.64 -7.34 9.28
CA TRP A 93 -10.87 -8.54 9.63
C TRP A 93 -9.68 -8.20 10.54
N LEU A 94 -8.89 -7.19 10.22
CA LEU A 94 -7.77 -6.75 11.06
C LEU A 94 -8.23 -6.39 12.47
N SER A 95 -9.36 -5.70 12.60
CA SER A 95 -9.88 -5.27 13.90
C SER A 95 -10.34 -6.42 14.81
N THR A 96 -10.54 -7.63 14.27
CA THR A 96 -10.93 -8.80 15.09
C THR A 96 -9.80 -9.30 15.98
N TRP A 97 -8.56 -9.25 15.51
CA TRP A 97 -7.41 -9.81 16.24
C TRP A 97 -6.42 -8.74 16.73
N MET A 98 -6.35 -7.56 16.12
CA MET A 98 -5.51 -6.47 16.59
C MET A 98 -6.33 -5.20 16.81
N THR A 99 -5.85 -4.30 17.67
CA THR A 99 -6.40 -2.95 17.80
C THR A 99 -5.75 -2.06 16.76
N LEU A 100 -6.57 -1.36 15.96
CA LEU A 100 -6.12 -0.34 15.05
C LEU A 100 -6.17 1.00 15.77
N ASN A 101 -5.13 1.82 15.67
CA ASN A 101 -5.03 3.11 16.33
C ASN A 101 -5.10 4.26 15.32
N PRO A 102 -5.45 5.47 15.76
CA PRO A 102 -5.38 6.64 14.89
C PRO A 102 -3.99 6.80 14.28
N GLY A 103 -3.94 7.02 12.96
CA GLY A 103 -2.69 7.14 12.22
C GLY A 103 -2.10 5.82 11.71
N ASP A 104 -2.64 4.67 12.10
CA ASP A 104 -2.20 3.39 11.50
C ASP A 104 -2.46 3.41 9.99
N ILE A 105 -1.45 2.97 9.22
CA ILE A 105 -1.50 2.87 7.77
C ILE A 105 -1.69 1.41 7.40
N ILE A 106 -2.72 1.12 6.61
CA ILE A 106 -2.99 -0.21 6.08
C ILE A 106 -2.66 -0.24 4.59
N LEU A 107 -1.65 -1.03 4.22
CA LEU A 107 -1.34 -1.28 2.82
C LEU A 107 -2.31 -2.34 2.28
N SER A 108 -3.21 -1.94 1.40
CA SER A 108 -4.31 -2.79 0.91
C SER A 108 -3.91 -3.78 -0.18
N GLY A 109 -2.64 -3.74 -0.62
CA GLY A 109 -2.11 -4.62 -1.65
C GLY A 109 -1.59 -3.85 -2.86
N ALA A 110 -1.10 -4.59 -3.85
CA ALA A 110 -0.55 -4.04 -5.07
C ALA A 110 -1.21 -4.67 -6.31
N PRO A 111 -1.36 -3.93 -7.41
CA PRO A 111 -1.92 -4.46 -8.64
C PRO A 111 -1.04 -5.58 -9.22
N PRO A 112 -1.60 -6.45 -10.07
CA PRO A 112 -0.86 -7.54 -10.69
C PRO A 112 0.32 -7.04 -11.52
N ARG A 113 1.28 -7.93 -11.78
CA ARG A 113 2.36 -7.63 -12.70
C ARG A 113 1.89 -7.79 -14.14
N VAL A 114 2.31 -6.86 -14.99
CA VAL A 114 2.12 -6.91 -16.45
C VAL A 114 3.42 -7.30 -17.17
N ARG A 115 4.53 -7.45 -16.40
CA ARG A 115 5.85 -7.90 -16.88
C ARG A 115 6.51 -8.79 -15.83
N ASP A 116 7.57 -9.48 -16.22
CA ASP A 116 8.39 -10.29 -15.35
C ASP A 116 8.96 -9.48 -14.18
N LYS A 117 9.19 -10.18 -13.06
CA LYS A 117 9.77 -9.58 -11.86
C LYS A 117 11.14 -9.00 -12.17
N GLN A 118 11.32 -7.73 -11.82
CA GLN A 118 12.60 -7.04 -11.83
C GLN A 118 13.00 -6.68 -10.40
N PHE A 119 14.31 -6.67 -10.15
CA PHE A 119 14.87 -6.22 -8.88
C PHE A 119 15.43 -4.82 -9.04
N LEU A 120 15.15 -3.97 -8.08
CA LEU A 120 15.68 -2.61 -7.99
C LEU A 120 17.18 -2.66 -7.62
N LYS A 121 17.94 -1.73 -8.15
CA LYS A 121 19.37 -1.52 -7.89
C LYS A 121 19.59 -0.06 -7.52
N SER A 122 20.73 0.24 -6.90
CA SER A 122 21.14 1.63 -6.64
C SER A 122 21.09 2.46 -7.93
N GLY A 123 20.51 3.64 -7.84
CA GLY A 123 20.25 4.56 -8.95
C GLY A 123 18.94 4.34 -9.70
N ASP A 124 18.19 3.27 -9.42
CA ASP A 124 16.87 3.06 -10.01
C ASP A 124 15.81 3.98 -9.41
N LEU A 125 14.85 4.37 -10.25
CA LEU A 125 13.64 5.09 -9.85
C LEU A 125 12.43 4.14 -9.90
N TYR A 126 11.70 4.01 -8.80
CA TYR A 126 10.40 3.36 -8.78
C TYR A 126 9.29 4.37 -8.54
N SER A 127 8.30 4.41 -9.44
CA SER A 127 7.16 5.33 -9.36
C SER A 127 5.86 4.57 -9.17
N VAL A 128 5.09 4.98 -8.17
CA VAL A 128 3.70 4.53 -7.98
C VAL A 128 2.78 5.67 -8.42
N LYS A 129 1.87 5.35 -9.34
CA LYS A 129 0.85 6.27 -9.84
C LYS A 129 -0.51 5.76 -9.43
N VAL A 130 -1.25 6.59 -8.71
CA VAL A 130 -2.65 6.33 -8.33
C VAL A 130 -3.47 7.50 -8.86
N GLU A 131 -4.48 7.19 -9.66
CA GLU A 131 -5.34 8.21 -10.26
C GLU A 131 -5.92 9.14 -9.19
N GLY A 132 -5.71 10.45 -9.37
CA GLY A 132 -6.13 11.49 -8.42
C GLY A 132 -5.06 11.91 -7.40
N PHE A 133 -3.87 11.29 -7.41
CA PHE A 133 -2.74 11.67 -6.58
C PHE A 133 -1.52 12.07 -7.41
N ASP A 134 -0.61 12.81 -6.79
CA ASP A 134 0.73 13.02 -7.32
C ASP A 134 1.51 11.69 -7.39
N ASP A 135 2.42 11.58 -8.35
CA ASP A 135 3.30 10.42 -8.48
C ASP A 135 4.16 10.26 -7.22
N LEU A 136 4.15 9.06 -6.63
CA LEU A 136 5.04 8.70 -5.54
C LEU A 136 6.32 8.11 -6.11
N ASN A 137 7.38 8.92 -6.15
CA ASN A 137 8.68 8.56 -6.68
C ASN A 137 9.63 8.16 -5.55
N THR A 138 10.32 7.04 -5.73
CA THR A 138 11.31 6.49 -4.79
C THR A 138 12.61 6.19 -5.53
N GLU A 139 13.68 6.89 -5.19
CA GLU A 139 15.04 6.57 -5.67
C GLU A 139 15.67 5.53 -4.76
N VAL A 140 16.36 4.57 -5.36
CA VAL A 140 17.08 3.50 -4.65
C VAL A 140 18.53 3.92 -4.47
N SER A 141 18.95 4.09 -3.22
CA SER A 141 20.33 4.42 -2.84
C SER A 141 21.18 3.17 -2.64
#